data_9cdd29eed5f7829196366b0edf429e44
#
_entry.id   9cdd29eed5f7829196366b0edf429e44
#
_cell.length_a   1.000
_cell.length_b   1.000
_cell.length_c   1.000
_cell.angle_alpha   90.00
_cell.angle_beta   90.00
_cell.angle_gamma   90.00
#
_symmetry.space_group_name_H-M   'P 1'
#
loop_
_entity.id
_entity.type
_entity.pdbx_description
1 polymer ?
#
loop_
_entity_poly.entity_id
_entity_poly.type
_entity_poly.pdbx_seq_one_letter_code
_entity_poly.pdbx_strand_id
1 'polypeptide(L)'
;MYEYIKGIYRGVSRDYIIVENNGIGYKINTSGSTIANTPKIGENILLYLQQIVREDFIGLYGFLTKEEINMFNLLLTINGIGAKAALSLLSISNVANLKYAIISGDEKNLVRAPGVGKKTAQRIILELKDKVSPEEIGDHENNCQELGEGKTTSEVVEALKALGYSEKEANSALKAINNNSSIEVMIKEALKFLMD
;
A
#
# COMPACT_ATOMS: atom_id res chain seq x y z
N MET A 1 -7.58 -9.29 11.61
CA MET A 1 -7.22 -8.62 10.37
C MET A 1 -5.84 -9.09 9.94
N TYR A 2 -5.60 -9.33 8.67
CA TYR A 2 -4.33 -9.83 8.18
C TYR A 2 -3.52 -8.67 7.59
N GLU A 3 -2.24 -8.57 7.92
CA GLU A 3 -1.30 -7.59 7.36
C GLU A 3 -0.59 -8.13 6.14
N TYR A 4 -0.10 -9.36 6.24
CA TYR A 4 0.55 -10.06 5.14
C TYR A 4 0.37 -11.57 5.28
N ILE A 5 0.62 -12.28 4.19
CA ILE A 5 0.79 -13.72 4.17
C ILE A 5 2.13 -14.08 3.54
N LYS A 6 2.86 -14.99 4.19
CA LYS A 6 4.04 -15.62 3.62
C LYS A 6 3.75 -17.11 3.47
N GLY A 7 3.93 -17.67 2.29
CA GLY A 7 3.62 -19.06 2.03
C GLY A 7 4.17 -19.54 0.69
N ILE A 8 3.71 -20.70 0.25
CA ILE A 8 4.10 -21.30 -1.03
C ILE A 8 3.06 -20.90 -2.09
N TYR A 9 3.55 -20.35 -3.20
CA TYR A 9 2.70 -20.04 -4.35
C TYR A 9 2.23 -21.33 -5.03
N ARG A 10 0.91 -21.52 -5.12
CA ARG A 10 0.29 -22.72 -5.69
C ARG A 10 -0.33 -22.48 -7.08
N GLY A 11 -0.28 -21.25 -7.58
CA GLY A 11 -0.73 -20.93 -8.93
C GLY A 11 -1.80 -19.84 -8.97
N VAL A 12 -2.19 -19.50 -10.21
CA VAL A 12 -3.19 -18.50 -10.54
C VAL A 12 -4.45 -19.14 -11.11
N SER A 13 -5.61 -18.55 -10.84
CA SER A 13 -6.88 -18.92 -11.48
C SER A 13 -7.69 -17.64 -11.72
N ARG A 14 -7.88 -17.30 -12.99
CA ARG A 14 -8.60 -16.10 -13.46
C ARG A 14 -8.04 -14.79 -12.85
N ASP A 15 -8.62 -14.35 -11.73
CA ASP A 15 -8.39 -13.06 -11.06
C ASP A 15 -7.90 -13.19 -9.61
N TYR A 16 -7.47 -14.39 -9.22
CA TYR A 16 -6.91 -14.68 -7.91
C TYR A 16 -5.72 -15.62 -7.98
N ILE A 17 -4.90 -15.58 -6.97
CA ILE A 17 -3.81 -16.53 -6.76
C ILE A 17 -4.07 -17.36 -5.50
N ILE A 18 -3.40 -18.50 -5.42
CA ILE A 18 -3.48 -19.41 -4.29
C ILE A 18 -2.11 -19.40 -3.58
N VAL A 19 -2.14 -19.07 -2.30
CA VAL A 19 -0.96 -19.16 -1.43
C VAL A 19 -1.28 -20.16 -0.34
N GLU A 20 -0.42 -21.17 -0.19
CA GLU A 20 -0.51 -22.16 0.88
C GLU A 20 0.36 -21.75 2.05
N ASN A 21 -0.23 -21.72 3.23
CA ASN A 21 0.48 -21.53 4.49
C ASN A 21 0.01 -22.59 5.48
N ASN A 22 0.94 -23.38 6.01
CA ASN A 22 0.69 -24.45 6.97
C ASN A 22 -0.43 -25.43 6.55
N GLY A 23 -0.47 -25.81 5.28
CA GLY A 23 -1.48 -26.76 4.75
C GLY A 23 -2.84 -26.13 4.43
N ILE A 24 -3.01 -24.83 4.61
CA ILE A 24 -4.23 -24.09 4.26
C ILE A 24 -3.98 -23.28 2.99
N GLY A 25 -4.81 -23.52 1.95
CA GLY A 25 -4.80 -22.74 0.70
C GLY A 25 -5.65 -21.48 0.80
N TYR A 26 -5.01 -20.33 0.74
CA TYR A 26 -5.69 -19.03 0.76
C TYR A 26 -5.98 -18.55 -0.66
N LYS A 27 -7.25 -18.25 -0.94
CA LYS A 27 -7.67 -17.57 -2.16
C LYS A 27 -7.49 -16.07 -2.00
N ILE A 28 -6.61 -15.48 -2.82
CA ILE A 28 -6.24 -14.07 -2.73
C ILE A 28 -6.49 -13.39 -4.07
N ASN A 29 -7.46 -12.46 -4.10
CA ASN A 29 -7.72 -11.64 -5.27
C ASN A 29 -6.58 -10.64 -5.45
N THR A 30 -6.16 -10.39 -6.68
CA THR A 30 -5.02 -9.53 -6.93
C THR A 30 -5.09 -8.84 -8.28
N SER A 31 -4.18 -7.89 -8.52
CA SER A 31 -4.06 -7.17 -9.79
C SER A 31 -3.34 -8.01 -10.86
N GLY A 32 -3.57 -7.68 -12.12
CA GLY A 32 -2.82 -8.26 -13.22
C GLY A 32 -1.31 -8.00 -13.12
N SER A 33 -0.92 -6.85 -12.56
CA SER A 33 0.48 -6.51 -12.30
C SER A 33 1.10 -7.49 -11.30
N THR A 34 0.43 -7.75 -10.18
CA THR A 34 0.88 -8.75 -9.21
C THR A 34 0.97 -10.16 -9.82
N ILE A 35 -0.04 -10.57 -10.61
CA ILE A 35 -0.03 -11.89 -11.28
C ILE A 35 1.19 -12.05 -12.19
N ALA A 36 1.50 -11.02 -12.98
CA ALA A 36 2.63 -11.03 -13.91
C ALA A 36 4.00 -11.17 -13.21
N ASN A 37 4.10 -10.76 -11.95
CA ASN A 37 5.33 -10.76 -11.15
C ASN A 37 5.36 -11.85 -10.06
N THR A 38 4.42 -12.82 -10.09
CA THR A 38 4.46 -13.96 -9.17
C THR A 38 5.67 -14.85 -9.43
N PRO A 39 6.23 -15.50 -8.40
CA PRO A 39 7.32 -16.47 -8.56
C PRO A 39 6.83 -17.74 -9.26
N LYS A 40 7.69 -18.72 -9.46
CA LYS A 40 7.29 -20.02 -9.98
C LYS A 40 6.45 -20.79 -8.96
N ILE A 41 5.54 -21.63 -9.46
CA ILE A 41 4.71 -22.51 -8.61
C ILE A 41 5.64 -23.36 -7.75
N GLY A 42 5.36 -23.40 -6.44
CA GLY A 42 6.17 -24.10 -5.44
C GLY A 42 7.19 -23.22 -4.71
N GLU A 43 7.44 -22.01 -5.18
CA GLU A 43 8.34 -21.06 -4.52
C GLU A 43 7.61 -20.25 -3.44
N ASN A 44 8.39 -19.65 -2.54
CA ASN A 44 7.87 -18.77 -1.51
C ASN A 44 7.41 -17.43 -2.09
N ILE A 45 6.28 -16.95 -1.58
CA ILE A 45 5.74 -15.62 -1.88
C ILE A 45 5.35 -14.92 -0.59
N LEU A 46 5.52 -13.61 -0.55
CA LEU A 46 4.97 -12.73 0.47
C LEU A 46 4.02 -11.74 -0.20
N LEU A 47 2.82 -11.61 0.34
CA LEU A 47 1.82 -10.65 -0.13
C LEU A 47 1.32 -9.83 1.03
N TYR A 48 1.27 -8.52 0.85
CA TYR A 48 0.56 -7.59 1.73
C TYR A 48 -0.94 -7.72 1.50
N LEU A 49 -1.71 -7.83 2.57
CA LEU A 49 -3.12 -8.21 2.49
C LEU A 49 -4.06 -7.10 2.96
N GLN A 50 -5.13 -6.91 2.20
CA GLN A 50 -6.32 -6.19 2.62
C GLN A 50 -7.49 -7.17 2.71
N GLN A 51 -8.08 -7.30 3.89
CA GLN A 51 -9.31 -8.07 4.08
C GLN A 51 -10.52 -7.13 3.95
N ILE A 52 -11.47 -7.50 3.10
CA ILE A 52 -12.75 -6.81 2.98
C ILE A 52 -13.84 -7.76 3.50
N VAL A 53 -14.58 -7.29 4.51
CA VAL A 53 -15.69 -8.01 5.10
C VAL A 53 -16.97 -7.23 4.85
N ARG A 54 -17.99 -7.90 4.33
CA ARG A 54 -19.35 -7.39 4.16
C ARG A 54 -20.33 -8.43 4.72
N GLU A 55 -21.60 -8.13 4.76
CA GLU A 55 -22.64 -9.04 5.30
C GLU A 55 -22.62 -10.41 4.61
N ASP A 56 -22.43 -10.43 3.29
CA ASP A 56 -22.50 -11.62 2.43
C ASP A 56 -21.15 -12.03 1.81
N PHE A 57 -20.05 -11.33 2.16
CA PHE A 57 -18.78 -11.51 1.47
C PHE A 57 -17.58 -11.29 2.39
N ILE A 58 -16.66 -12.25 2.35
CA ILE A 58 -15.31 -12.08 2.93
C ILE A 58 -14.31 -12.34 1.81
N GLY A 59 -13.46 -11.35 1.53
CA GLY A 59 -12.43 -11.46 0.50
C GLY A 59 -11.08 -10.99 1.00
N LEU A 60 -10.03 -11.70 0.56
CA LEU A 60 -8.64 -11.29 0.70
C LEU A 60 -8.17 -10.69 -0.62
N TYR A 61 -7.51 -9.55 -0.52
CA TYR A 61 -6.84 -8.86 -1.62
C TYR A 61 -5.37 -8.74 -1.27
N GLY A 62 -4.49 -9.13 -2.20
CA GLY A 62 -3.06 -9.23 -1.91
C GLY A 62 -2.20 -8.61 -3.01
N PHE A 63 -1.07 -8.03 -2.59
CA PHE A 63 -0.16 -7.30 -3.46
C PHE A 63 1.29 -7.61 -3.09
N LEU A 64 2.20 -7.55 -4.06
CA LEU A 64 3.63 -7.80 -3.83
C LEU A 64 4.31 -6.65 -3.09
N THR A 65 3.81 -5.43 -3.23
CA THR A 65 4.41 -4.24 -2.64
C THR A 65 3.45 -3.49 -1.72
N LYS A 66 4.00 -2.76 -0.75
CA LYS A 66 3.22 -1.86 0.12
C LYS A 66 2.61 -0.71 -0.67
N GLU A 67 3.24 -0.28 -1.74
CA GLU A 67 2.74 0.79 -2.60
C GLU A 67 1.47 0.37 -3.34
N GLU A 68 1.43 -0.86 -3.87
CA GLU A 68 0.23 -1.37 -4.52
C GLU A 68 -0.95 -1.45 -3.55
N ILE A 69 -0.75 -1.98 -2.33
CA ILE A 69 -1.83 -2.08 -1.34
C ILE A 69 -2.26 -0.69 -0.84
N ASN A 70 -1.33 0.25 -0.68
CA ASN A 70 -1.65 1.63 -0.30
C ASN A 70 -2.49 2.32 -1.38
N MET A 71 -2.11 2.17 -2.65
CA MET A 71 -2.89 2.70 -3.77
C MET A 71 -4.27 2.02 -3.86
N PHE A 72 -4.34 0.72 -3.68
CA PHE A 72 -5.61 -0.01 -3.62
C PHE A 72 -6.54 0.55 -2.54
N ASN A 73 -6.03 0.71 -1.32
CA ASN A 73 -6.79 1.27 -0.20
C ASN A 73 -7.23 2.72 -0.48
N LEU A 74 -6.35 3.52 -1.08
CA LEU A 74 -6.65 4.90 -1.45
C LEU A 74 -7.78 4.97 -2.48
N LEU A 75 -7.77 4.09 -3.49
CA LEU A 75 -8.84 4.00 -4.48
C LEU A 75 -10.18 3.59 -3.84
N LEU A 76 -10.16 2.71 -2.84
CA LEU A 76 -11.38 2.28 -2.13
C LEU A 76 -12.04 3.40 -1.30
N THR A 77 -11.32 4.46 -0.96
CA THR A 77 -11.92 5.63 -0.27
C THR A 77 -12.86 6.43 -1.16
N ILE A 78 -12.78 6.25 -2.48
CA ILE A 78 -13.55 7.02 -3.45
C ILE A 78 -14.93 6.41 -3.62
N ASN A 79 -15.96 7.22 -3.43
CA ASN A 79 -17.34 6.76 -3.61
C ASN A 79 -17.59 6.31 -5.06
N GLY A 80 -18.07 5.07 -5.21
CA GLY A 80 -18.31 4.44 -6.51
C GLY A 80 -17.15 3.58 -7.02
N ILE A 81 -16.04 3.48 -6.28
CA ILE A 81 -14.95 2.54 -6.57
C ILE A 81 -14.99 1.38 -5.58
N GLY A 82 -15.29 0.21 -6.10
CA GLY A 82 -15.17 -1.05 -5.36
C GLY A 82 -13.86 -1.77 -5.66
N ALA A 83 -13.59 -2.84 -4.92
CA ALA A 83 -12.38 -3.65 -5.06
C ALA A 83 -12.09 -4.09 -6.50
N LYS A 84 -13.12 -4.47 -7.27
CA LYS A 84 -12.97 -4.91 -8.66
C LYS A 84 -12.45 -3.79 -9.57
N ALA A 85 -12.97 -2.56 -9.42
CA ALA A 85 -12.53 -1.40 -10.20
C ALA A 85 -11.11 -0.98 -9.79
N ALA A 86 -10.81 -1.00 -8.48
CA ALA A 86 -9.46 -0.72 -7.97
C ALA A 86 -8.42 -1.72 -8.50
N LEU A 87 -8.73 -3.04 -8.48
CA LEU A 87 -7.86 -4.05 -9.09
C LEU A 87 -7.68 -3.84 -10.60
N SER A 88 -8.74 -3.43 -11.32
CA SER A 88 -8.66 -3.15 -12.75
C SER A 88 -7.71 -2.00 -13.05
N LEU A 89 -7.75 -0.91 -12.26
CA LEU A 89 -6.82 0.21 -12.38
C LEU A 89 -5.37 -0.23 -12.16
N LEU A 90 -5.10 -1.01 -11.11
CA LEU A 90 -3.77 -1.56 -10.81
C LEU A 90 -3.32 -2.65 -11.80
N SER A 91 -4.22 -3.18 -12.62
CA SER A 91 -3.92 -4.18 -13.64
C SER A 91 -3.49 -3.55 -14.98
N ILE A 92 -4.01 -2.36 -15.30
CA ILE A 92 -3.70 -1.69 -16.57
C ILE A 92 -2.48 -0.78 -16.48
N SER A 93 -2.03 -0.46 -15.26
CA SER A 93 -0.94 0.48 -15.04
C SER A 93 -0.22 0.14 -13.73
N ASN A 94 1.09 0.32 -13.70
CA ASN A 94 1.83 0.28 -12.44
C ASN A 94 1.46 1.50 -11.56
N VAL A 95 1.81 1.44 -10.27
CA VAL A 95 1.45 2.49 -9.30
C VAL A 95 1.99 3.86 -9.72
N ALA A 96 3.23 3.95 -10.20
CA ALA A 96 3.86 5.19 -10.63
C ALA A 96 3.09 5.86 -11.79
N ASN A 97 2.75 5.07 -12.82
CA ASN A 97 1.99 5.56 -13.96
C ASN A 97 0.55 5.95 -13.58
N LEU A 98 -0.06 5.22 -12.65
CA LEU A 98 -1.39 5.55 -12.13
C LEU A 98 -1.37 6.86 -11.35
N LYS A 99 -0.37 7.07 -10.48
CA LYS A 99 -0.13 8.33 -9.79
C LYS A 99 0.05 9.49 -10.78
N TYR A 100 0.89 9.29 -11.80
CA TYR A 100 1.10 10.29 -12.85
C TYR A 100 -0.20 10.64 -13.59
N ALA A 101 -1.01 9.65 -13.98
CA ALA A 101 -2.29 9.87 -14.64
C ALA A 101 -3.28 10.69 -13.76
N ILE A 102 -3.28 10.46 -12.46
CA ILE A 102 -4.09 11.22 -11.50
C ILE A 102 -3.61 12.68 -11.41
N ILE A 103 -2.31 12.90 -11.23
CA ILE A 103 -1.72 14.24 -11.08
C ILE A 103 -1.90 15.06 -12.36
N SER A 104 -1.64 14.45 -13.53
CA SER A 104 -1.78 15.10 -14.85
C SER A 104 -3.22 15.27 -15.31
N GLY A 105 -4.18 14.64 -14.63
CA GLY A 105 -5.59 14.68 -15.03
C GLY A 105 -5.91 13.85 -16.28
N ASP A 106 -5.15 12.79 -16.55
CA ASP A 106 -5.37 11.93 -17.72
C ASP A 106 -6.56 10.98 -17.54
N GLU A 107 -7.76 11.54 -17.76
CA GLU A 107 -9.01 10.77 -17.72
C GLU A 107 -9.00 9.58 -18.69
N LYS A 108 -8.38 9.75 -19.89
CA LYS A 108 -8.40 8.72 -20.93
C LYS A 108 -7.70 7.44 -20.48
N ASN A 109 -6.61 7.59 -19.75
CA ASN A 109 -5.87 6.45 -19.22
C ASN A 109 -6.69 5.72 -18.15
N LEU A 110 -7.34 6.44 -17.24
CA LEU A 110 -8.15 5.86 -16.17
C LEU A 110 -9.40 5.13 -16.69
N VAL A 111 -10.07 5.65 -17.70
CA VAL A 111 -11.27 5.04 -18.31
C VAL A 111 -10.96 3.71 -19.02
N ARG A 112 -9.70 3.40 -19.33
CA ARG A 112 -9.31 2.09 -19.89
C ARG A 112 -9.56 0.93 -18.92
N ALA A 113 -9.62 1.21 -17.62
CA ALA A 113 -9.87 0.18 -16.61
C ALA A 113 -11.33 -0.28 -16.64
N PRO A 114 -11.60 -1.58 -16.81
CA PRO A 114 -12.95 -2.12 -16.72
C PRO A 114 -13.65 -1.71 -15.43
N GLY A 115 -14.85 -1.16 -15.55
CA GLY A 115 -15.64 -0.66 -14.42
C GLY A 115 -15.36 0.78 -14.02
N VAL A 116 -14.46 1.50 -14.72
CA VAL A 116 -14.18 2.93 -14.51
C VAL A 116 -14.74 3.73 -15.68
N GLY A 117 -15.85 4.42 -15.44
CA GLY A 117 -16.45 5.33 -16.41
C GLY A 117 -15.84 6.74 -16.29
N LYS A 118 -16.20 7.62 -17.25
CA LYS A 118 -15.73 9.02 -17.27
C LYS A 118 -15.99 9.77 -15.96
N LYS A 119 -17.20 9.64 -15.40
CA LYS A 119 -17.55 10.29 -14.12
C LYS A 119 -16.68 9.78 -12.96
N THR A 120 -16.40 8.46 -12.94
CA THR A 120 -15.54 7.85 -11.92
C THR A 120 -14.10 8.31 -12.08
N ALA A 121 -13.57 8.37 -13.30
CA ALA A 121 -12.23 8.87 -13.58
C ALA A 121 -12.05 10.34 -13.12
N GLN A 122 -13.00 11.19 -13.42
CA GLN A 122 -12.98 12.59 -12.95
C GLN A 122 -12.99 12.69 -11.42
N ARG A 123 -13.77 11.84 -10.75
CA ARG A 123 -13.79 11.79 -9.29
C ARG A 123 -12.45 11.29 -8.71
N ILE A 124 -11.83 10.26 -9.31
CA ILE A 124 -10.50 9.80 -8.93
C ILE A 124 -9.51 10.97 -8.96
N ILE A 125 -9.47 11.70 -10.07
CA ILE A 125 -8.58 12.84 -10.23
C ILE A 125 -8.85 13.89 -9.18
N LEU A 126 -10.12 14.29 -9.00
CA LEU A 126 -10.49 15.34 -8.06
C LEU A 126 -10.14 15.00 -6.61
N GLU A 127 -10.43 13.76 -6.18
CA GLU A 127 -10.26 13.35 -4.78
C GLU A 127 -8.83 12.92 -4.42
N LEU A 128 -8.03 12.50 -5.41
CA LEU A 128 -6.68 11.98 -5.15
C LEU A 128 -5.54 12.88 -5.60
N LYS A 129 -5.78 13.88 -6.43
CA LYS A 129 -4.71 14.75 -6.96
C LYS A 129 -3.83 15.35 -5.87
N ASP A 130 -4.42 15.79 -4.76
CA ASP A 130 -3.71 16.41 -3.64
C ASP A 130 -3.19 15.39 -2.61
N LYS A 131 -3.64 14.13 -2.71
CA LYS A 131 -3.23 13.04 -1.80
C LYS A 131 -2.07 12.20 -2.35
N VAL A 132 -1.78 12.35 -3.63
CA VAL A 132 -0.74 11.60 -4.34
C VAL A 132 0.40 12.55 -4.64
N SER A 133 1.51 12.41 -3.92
CA SER A 133 2.70 13.26 -4.10
C SER A 133 3.54 12.81 -5.29
N PRO A 134 4.06 13.76 -6.11
CA PRO A 134 5.02 13.46 -7.18
C PRO A 134 6.34 12.87 -6.66
N GLU A 135 6.72 13.20 -5.43
CA GLU A 135 7.96 12.78 -4.77
C GLU A 135 8.03 11.26 -4.50
N GLU A 136 6.88 10.57 -4.52
CA GLU A 136 6.82 9.11 -4.42
C GLU A 136 6.96 8.40 -5.79
N ILE A 137 7.21 9.13 -6.88
CA ILE A 137 7.32 8.54 -8.24
C ILE A 137 8.76 8.15 -8.58
N GLY A 138 9.75 8.63 -7.85
CA GLY A 138 11.16 8.36 -8.06
C GLY A 138 11.78 7.58 -6.90
N ASP A 139 12.42 6.45 -7.22
CA ASP A 139 13.32 5.64 -6.39
C ASP A 139 12.74 4.38 -5.75
N HIS A 140 12.34 3.40 -6.57
CA HIS A 140 12.35 2.00 -6.13
C HIS A 140 12.87 1.03 -7.21
N GLU A 141 14.03 1.35 -7.78
CA GLU A 141 14.97 0.34 -8.25
C GLU A 141 16.24 0.46 -7.38
N ASN A 142 16.43 -0.55 -6.53
CA ASN A 142 17.65 -0.74 -5.73
C ASN A 142 17.97 0.35 -4.69
N ASN A 143 17.52 0.19 -3.45
CA ASN A 143 18.48 0.31 -2.35
C ASN A 143 17.88 -0.09 -1.00
N CYS A 144 18.34 -1.21 -0.47
CA CYS A 144 18.52 -1.41 0.96
C CYS A 144 19.76 -0.62 1.38
N GLN A 145 19.77 0.74 1.22
CA GLN A 145 20.77 1.61 1.86
C GLN A 145 20.40 3.09 1.60
N GLU A 146 20.42 3.87 2.66
CA GLU A 146 20.28 5.34 2.72
C GLU A 146 18.85 5.92 2.60
N LEU A 147 18.09 5.76 3.68
CA LEU A 147 17.00 6.68 4.00
C LEU A 147 17.58 7.97 4.58
N GLY A 148 17.51 9.05 3.82
CA GLY A 148 17.96 10.37 4.27
C GLY A 148 17.23 10.82 5.56
N GLU A 149 17.98 11.41 6.49
CA GLU A 149 17.61 11.80 7.87
C GLU A 149 16.30 12.59 8.02
N GLY A 150 15.80 13.23 6.97
CA GLY A 150 14.59 14.07 7.04
C GLY A 150 13.26 13.32 6.90
N LYS A 151 13.21 12.18 6.18
CA LYS A 151 11.96 11.39 6.01
C LYS A 151 11.70 10.51 7.22
N THR A 152 12.73 9.93 7.79
CA THR A 152 12.65 9.01 8.94
C THR A 152 12.11 9.72 10.19
N THR A 153 12.51 10.96 10.43
CA THR A 153 12.03 11.74 11.57
C THR A 153 10.56 12.16 11.44
N SER A 154 10.10 12.47 10.23
CA SER A 154 8.69 12.80 9.97
C SER A 154 7.74 11.61 10.23
N GLU A 155 8.14 10.41 9.80
CA GLU A 155 7.35 9.19 10.03
C GLU A 155 7.27 8.81 11.52
N VAL A 156 8.34 9.04 12.28
CA VAL A 156 8.34 8.84 13.75
C VAL A 156 7.41 9.84 14.44
N VAL A 157 7.39 11.11 14.03
CA VAL A 157 6.46 12.11 14.57
C VAL A 157 5.01 11.71 14.30
N GLU A 158 4.71 11.29 13.07
CA GLU A 158 3.35 10.84 12.73
C GLU A 158 2.91 9.61 13.52
N ALA A 159 3.82 8.65 13.73
CA ALA A 159 3.54 7.48 14.54
C ALA A 159 3.24 7.85 16.01
N LEU A 160 4.02 8.75 16.59
CA LEU A 160 3.79 9.23 17.96
C LEU A 160 2.48 10.03 18.09
N LYS A 161 2.14 10.84 17.08
CA LYS A 161 0.83 11.54 17.03
C LYS A 161 -0.33 10.56 16.93
N ALA A 162 -0.21 9.49 16.15
CA ALA A 162 -1.21 8.44 16.05
C ALA A 162 -1.42 7.69 17.39
N LEU A 163 -0.38 7.66 18.25
CA LEU A 163 -0.44 7.10 19.60
C LEU A 163 -0.98 8.08 20.65
N GLY A 164 -1.32 9.33 20.24
CA GLY A 164 -1.98 10.31 21.09
C GLY A 164 -1.06 11.38 21.69
N TYR A 165 0.23 11.39 21.34
CA TYR A 165 1.16 12.44 21.79
C TYR A 165 1.04 13.71 20.96
N SER A 166 1.27 14.87 21.56
CA SER A 166 1.29 16.14 20.85
C SER A 166 2.55 16.26 19.98
N GLU A 167 2.49 17.09 18.95
CA GLU A 167 3.64 17.35 18.06
C GLU A 167 4.85 17.92 18.82
N LYS A 168 4.62 18.68 19.90
CA LYS A 168 5.69 19.22 20.76
C LYS A 168 6.39 18.11 21.53
N GLU A 169 5.65 17.17 22.09
CA GLU A 169 6.18 16.00 22.81
C GLU A 169 6.95 15.09 21.85
N ALA A 170 6.39 14.78 20.68
CA ALA A 170 7.05 13.97 19.66
C ALA A 170 8.39 14.58 19.23
N ASN A 171 8.42 15.89 18.94
CA ASN A 171 9.64 16.60 18.58
C ASN A 171 10.66 16.70 19.75
N SER A 172 10.20 16.75 20.98
CA SER A 172 11.09 16.73 22.16
C SER A 172 11.75 15.37 22.34
N ALA A 173 10.99 14.30 22.17
CA ALA A 173 11.50 12.93 22.22
C ALA A 173 12.53 12.67 21.10
N LEU A 174 12.27 13.13 19.88
CA LEU A 174 13.22 12.98 18.76
C LEU A 174 14.56 13.68 19.01
N LYS A 175 14.57 14.81 19.69
CA LYS A 175 15.83 15.51 20.05
C LYS A 175 16.65 14.77 21.12
N ALA A 176 16.01 13.90 21.90
CA ALA A 176 16.64 13.16 22.99
C ALA A 176 17.16 11.78 22.58
N ILE A 177 16.75 11.26 21.41
CA ILE A 177 17.13 9.94 20.90
C ILE A 177 18.14 10.02 19.74
N ASN A 178 18.76 8.88 19.43
CA ASN A 178 19.71 8.78 18.31
C ASN A 178 18.97 8.65 16.97
N ASN A 179 19.09 9.63 16.08
CA ASN A 179 18.38 9.71 14.80
C ASN A 179 18.97 8.78 13.71
N ASN A 180 20.04 8.03 13.99
CA ASN A 180 20.68 7.13 13.04
C ASN A 180 20.21 5.67 13.14
N SER A 181 19.10 5.43 13.82
CA SER A 181 18.55 4.09 14.03
C SER A 181 17.35 3.83 13.08
N SER A 182 16.93 2.57 12.96
CA SER A 182 15.70 2.25 12.21
C SER A 182 14.47 2.91 12.84
N ILE A 183 13.45 3.21 12.04
CA ILE A 183 12.18 3.83 12.49
C ILE A 183 11.59 3.13 13.71
N GLU A 184 11.60 1.78 13.72
CA GLU A 184 11.10 0.99 14.84
C GLU A 184 11.87 1.24 16.14
N VAL A 185 13.20 1.34 16.05
CA VAL A 185 14.05 1.60 17.21
C VAL A 185 13.81 3.02 17.71
N MET A 186 13.73 3.99 16.81
CA MET A 186 13.46 5.40 17.15
C MET A 186 12.09 5.55 17.82
N ILE A 187 11.04 4.89 17.33
CA ILE A 187 9.71 4.91 17.97
C ILE A 187 9.78 4.31 19.39
N LYS A 188 10.45 3.17 19.57
CA LYS A 188 10.61 2.53 20.87
C LYS A 188 11.38 3.40 21.87
N GLU A 189 12.46 4.04 21.45
CA GLU A 189 13.24 4.92 22.28
C GLU A 189 12.48 6.20 22.64
N ALA A 190 11.77 6.79 21.65
CA ALA A 190 10.94 7.96 21.88
C ALA A 190 9.81 7.67 22.88
N LEU A 191 9.15 6.51 22.76
CA LEU A 191 8.12 6.09 23.71
C LEU A 191 8.67 5.90 25.11
N LYS A 192 9.87 5.30 25.27
CA LYS A 192 10.51 5.17 26.57
C LYS A 192 10.76 6.55 27.19
N PHE A 193 11.30 7.49 26.42
CA PHE A 193 11.56 8.86 26.88
C PHE A 193 10.27 9.61 27.30
N LEU A 194 9.16 9.33 26.64
CA LEU A 194 7.87 9.98 26.93
C LEU A 194 7.10 9.35 28.11
N MET A 195 7.48 8.14 28.52
CA MET A 195 6.86 7.41 29.65
C MET A 195 7.63 7.58 30.98
N ASP A 196 8.87 8.07 30.94
CA ASP A 196 9.68 8.42 32.11
C ASP A 196 9.38 9.86 32.56
#